data_009a9c66a04a2e38bd850b7e1f114a04
#
_entry.id   009a9c66a04a2e38bd850b7e1f114a04
#
_cell.length_a   1.000
_cell.length_b   1.000
_cell.length_c   1.000
_cell.angle_alpha   90.00
_cell.angle_beta   90.00
_cell.angle_gamma   90.00
#
_symmetry.space_group_name_H-M   'P 1'
#
loop_
_entity.id
_entity.type
_entity.pdbx_description
1 polymer ?
#
loop_
_entity_poly.entity_id
_entity_poly.type
_entity_poly.pdbx_seq_one_letter_code
_entity_poly.pdbx_strand_id
1 'polypeptide(L)'
;RLVDIQQIFCNAGADADDPSSYYFRQTDDYIANCRRCGTDIIYRLGTSIEHSNERYYSYPPDDYEKWADICIHIIRHYNEGWNNGFNWNIRYWEIWNEPDLHDNMWNADLEEFIRFYGIVAARIKRRFPKLMIGGPAFCGLNEHQLRLLAAECRRTGAPLDFFSWHSYTADIGWMLEQPRIARRVLDECGFPGTELHLNEWHYFNADWRQYRNDRLYCREANRAMDGLHGIDSAAFLTSVMTGWQDGPITMGCYYTAGLCWGVFDKYAVPYKTYYALKAFGNLTDFPLRRRTGSDRENVRLLAGCDPGGNAALLVSSFKNAEPIELGISGADLSAMRLLRLDCELDLEPVEPEFRDGKLILTPTASSNVWFLPGIAAGK
;
A
#
# COMPACT_ATOMS: atom_id res chain seq x y z
N ARG A 1 3.98 3.71 -9.23
CA ARG A 1 4.99 2.99 -10.00
C ARG A 1 6.03 3.97 -10.47
N LEU A 2 7.25 3.76 -10.07
CA LEU A 2 8.38 4.56 -10.53
C LEU A 2 8.91 3.96 -11.81
N VAL A 3 9.62 4.76 -12.57
CA VAL A 3 10.08 4.43 -13.91
C VAL A 3 11.04 3.25 -13.87
N ASP A 4 10.90 2.35 -14.82
CA ASP A 4 11.71 1.17 -14.93
C ASP A 4 13.18 1.50 -15.19
N ILE A 5 14.08 0.68 -14.65
CA ILE A 5 15.52 0.80 -14.91
C ILE A 5 15.80 0.83 -16.41
N GLN A 6 15.08 0.06 -17.21
CA GLN A 6 15.25 0.01 -18.66
C GLN A 6 14.97 1.34 -19.37
N GLN A 7 14.13 2.19 -18.80
CA GLN A 7 13.89 3.53 -19.34
C GLN A 7 15.02 4.51 -18.98
N ILE A 8 15.69 4.28 -17.86
CA ILE A 8 16.83 5.08 -17.43
C ILE A 8 18.11 4.58 -18.10
N PHE A 9 18.36 3.28 -18.10
CA PHE A 9 19.54 2.62 -18.67
C PHE A 9 19.10 1.66 -19.78
N CYS A 10 18.80 2.19 -20.96
CA CYS A 10 18.11 1.46 -22.03
C CYS A 10 19.03 0.57 -22.89
N ASN A 11 20.35 0.66 -22.73
CA ASN A 11 21.30 -0.18 -23.43
C ASN A 11 22.09 -1.03 -22.44
N ALA A 12 21.70 -2.30 -22.27
CA ALA A 12 22.36 -3.24 -21.36
C ALA A 12 23.87 -3.43 -21.64
N GLY A 13 24.30 -3.22 -22.90
CA GLY A 13 25.71 -3.29 -23.30
C GLY A 13 26.54 -2.06 -22.97
N ALA A 14 25.90 -0.93 -22.60
CA ALA A 14 26.60 0.32 -22.30
C ALA A 14 27.44 0.23 -21.01
N ASP A 15 28.37 1.16 -20.84
CA ASP A 15 29.16 1.28 -19.61
C ASP A 15 28.30 1.87 -18.50
N ALA A 16 28.22 1.15 -17.35
CA ALA A 16 27.44 1.58 -16.21
C ALA A 16 28.07 2.80 -15.49
N ASP A 17 29.37 3.03 -15.62
CA ASP A 17 30.06 4.16 -15.01
C ASP A 17 30.00 5.43 -15.86
N ASP A 18 29.59 5.34 -17.13
CA ASP A 18 29.43 6.49 -18.02
C ASP A 18 28.09 7.21 -17.76
N PRO A 19 28.08 8.47 -17.28
CA PRO A 19 26.85 9.25 -17.10
C PRO A 19 25.99 9.39 -18.35
N SER A 20 26.58 9.34 -19.55
CA SER A 20 25.86 9.45 -20.82
C SER A 20 25.02 8.21 -21.15
N SER A 21 25.23 7.10 -20.43
CA SER A 21 24.44 5.88 -20.55
C SER A 21 23.06 5.97 -19.89
N TYR A 22 22.78 7.05 -19.16
CA TYR A 22 21.56 7.22 -18.36
C TYR A 22 20.67 8.34 -18.89
N TYR A 23 19.37 8.09 -18.88
CA TYR A 23 18.33 9.05 -19.26
C TYR A 23 17.31 9.23 -18.12
N PHE A 24 17.50 10.24 -17.27
CA PHE A 24 16.70 10.45 -16.06
C PHE A 24 15.45 11.30 -16.24
N ARG A 25 15.35 12.09 -17.30
CA ARG A 25 14.37 13.18 -17.41
C ARG A 25 12.94 12.81 -17.05
N GLN A 26 12.42 11.67 -17.54
CA GLN A 26 11.04 11.27 -17.26
C GLN A 26 10.82 10.93 -15.78
N THR A 27 11.78 10.24 -15.18
CA THR A 27 11.73 9.86 -13.75
C THR A 27 11.91 11.09 -12.88
N ASP A 28 12.80 12.02 -13.25
CA ASP A 28 13.01 13.29 -12.57
C ASP A 28 11.73 14.12 -12.49
N ASP A 29 11.07 14.30 -13.63
CA ASP A 29 9.81 15.05 -13.71
C ASP A 29 8.72 14.39 -12.84
N TYR A 30 8.63 13.06 -12.85
CA TYR A 30 7.65 12.33 -12.07
C TYR A 30 7.90 12.47 -10.56
N ILE A 31 9.13 12.21 -10.09
CA ILE A 31 9.49 12.27 -8.67
C ILE A 31 9.41 13.72 -8.17
N ALA A 32 9.86 14.70 -8.96
CA ALA A 32 9.74 16.11 -8.60
C ALA A 32 8.27 16.52 -8.39
N ASN A 33 7.35 16.01 -9.22
CA ASN A 33 5.92 16.24 -9.05
C ASN A 33 5.38 15.63 -7.75
N CYS A 34 5.72 14.39 -7.46
CA CYS A 34 5.32 13.75 -6.20
C CYS A 34 5.82 14.54 -4.98
N ARG A 35 7.08 14.96 -4.99
CA ARG A 35 7.67 15.74 -3.89
C ARG A 35 7.05 17.12 -3.72
N ARG A 36 6.67 17.80 -4.82
CA ARG A 36 5.93 19.07 -4.72
C ARG A 36 4.59 18.93 -4.01
N CYS A 37 3.98 17.75 -4.06
CA CYS A 37 2.77 17.43 -3.34
C CYS A 37 3.02 16.99 -1.87
N GLY A 38 4.27 17.07 -1.37
CA GLY A 38 4.62 16.65 -0.02
C GLY A 38 4.67 15.13 0.17
N THR A 39 4.78 14.36 -0.92
CA THR A 39 4.79 12.90 -0.86
C THR A 39 6.21 12.38 -0.72
N ASP A 40 6.44 11.52 0.25
CA ASP A 40 7.67 10.74 0.37
C ASP A 40 7.73 9.63 -0.70
N ILE A 41 8.96 9.18 -1.00
CA ILE A 41 9.22 8.25 -2.08
C ILE A 41 9.76 6.92 -1.53
N ILE A 42 9.12 5.82 -1.93
CA ILE A 42 9.74 4.49 -1.97
C ILE A 42 10.09 4.23 -3.42
N TYR A 43 11.38 4.10 -3.72
CA TYR A 43 11.83 3.90 -5.08
C TYR A 43 11.95 2.40 -5.38
N ARG A 44 11.23 1.93 -6.38
CA ARG A 44 11.34 0.55 -6.87
C ARG A 44 12.40 0.45 -7.96
N LEU A 45 13.44 -0.34 -7.71
CA LEU A 45 14.49 -0.68 -8.65
C LEU A 45 14.10 -1.98 -9.36
N GLY A 46 13.76 -1.93 -10.62
CA GLY A 46 13.34 -3.12 -11.35
C GLY A 46 12.60 -2.81 -12.64
N THR A 47 11.66 -3.66 -12.98
CA THR A 47 10.87 -3.56 -14.19
C THR A 47 9.38 -3.46 -13.89
N SER A 48 8.61 -2.89 -14.83
CA SER A 48 7.15 -2.96 -14.83
C SER A 48 6.68 -4.20 -15.59
N ILE A 49 5.42 -4.56 -15.34
CA ILE A 49 4.75 -5.58 -16.13
C ILE A 49 4.65 -5.12 -17.60
N GLU A 50 5.13 -5.96 -18.52
CA GLU A 50 5.00 -5.72 -19.94
C GLU A 50 3.69 -6.33 -20.47
N HIS A 51 2.89 -5.50 -21.14
CA HIS A 51 1.63 -5.91 -21.76
C HIS A 51 1.78 -6.34 -23.23
N SER A 52 3.02 -6.58 -23.68
CA SER A 52 3.35 -7.11 -25.01
C SER A 52 3.31 -8.63 -25.05
N ASN A 53 3.19 -9.21 -26.26
CA ASN A 53 3.24 -10.66 -26.43
C ASN A 53 4.62 -11.24 -26.11
N GLU A 54 5.68 -10.50 -26.46
CA GLU A 54 7.05 -10.79 -26.09
C GLU A 54 7.46 -9.86 -24.96
N ARG A 55 8.05 -10.43 -23.88
CA ARG A 55 8.49 -9.70 -22.70
C ARG A 55 9.99 -9.82 -22.57
N TYR A 56 10.70 -8.72 -22.80
CA TYR A 56 12.15 -8.69 -22.80
C TYR A 56 12.75 -8.40 -21.43
N TYR A 57 12.02 -7.65 -20.57
CA TYR A 57 12.54 -7.13 -19.32
C TYR A 57 12.17 -7.98 -18.10
N SER A 58 11.46 -9.08 -18.32
CA SER A 58 11.17 -10.08 -17.29
C SER A 58 12.25 -11.15 -17.14
N TYR A 59 13.24 -11.18 -18.04
CA TYR A 59 14.38 -12.10 -17.93
C TYR A 59 15.37 -11.60 -16.87
N PRO A 60 16.09 -12.54 -16.18
CA PRO A 60 17.20 -12.18 -15.32
C PRO A 60 18.22 -11.32 -16.05
N PRO A 61 18.82 -10.30 -15.41
CA PRO A 61 19.99 -9.62 -15.96
C PRO A 61 21.16 -10.58 -16.20
N ASP A 62 21.89 -10.41 -17.30
CA ASP A 62 23.07 -11.24 -17.60
C ASP A 62 24.18 -11.09 -16.56
N ASP A 63 24.31 -9.90 -15.96
CA ASP A 63 25.32 -9.57 -14.96
C ASP A 63 24.67 -8.84 -13.77
N TYR A 64 24.55 -9.53 -12.64
CA TYR A 64 23.91 -9.02 -11.42
C TYR A 64 24.74 -7.91 -10.74
N GLU A 65 26.06 -7.97 -10.84
CA GLU A 65 26.93 -6.95 -10.28
C GLU A 65 26.80 -5.64 -11.06
N LYS A 66 26.81 -5.70 -12.39
CA LYS A 66 26.56 -4.56 -13.26
C LYS A 66 25.17 -3.97 -13.01
N TRP A 67 24.17 -4.81 -12.85
CA TRP A 67 22.81 -4.34 -12.53
C TRP A 67 22.77 -3.60 -11.19
N ALA A 68 23.48 -4.09 -10.17
CA ALA A 68 23.63 -3.41 -8.91
C ALA A 68 24.37 -2.07 -9.03
N ASP A 69 25.38 -1.97 -9.89
CA ASP A 69 26.09 -0.71 -10.17
C ASP A 69 25.19 0.32 -10.85
N ILE A 70 24.34 -0.10 -11.77
CA ILE A 70 23.30 0.76 -12.36
C ILE A 70 22.37 1.29 -11.25
N CYS A 71 21.90 0.42 -10.35
CA CYS A 71 21.09 0.83 -9.21
C CYS A 71 21.82 1.82 -8.30
N ILE A 72 23.09 1.60 -8.02
CA ILE A 72 23.94 2.51 -7.23
C ILE A 72 24.00 3.89 -7.88
N HIS A 73 24.14 3.97 -9.20
CA HIS A 73 24.17 5.25 -9.92
C HIS A 73 22.80 5.94 -9.91
N ILE A 74 21.71 5.20 -9.99
CA ILE A 74 20.34 5.75 -9.82
C ILE A 74 20.19 6.33 -8.41
N ILE A 75 20.63 5.63 -7.37
CA ILE A 75 20.60 6.13 -5.99
C ILE A 75 21.47 7.39 -5.84
N ARG A 76 22.67 7.40 -6.43
CA ARG A 76 23.56 8.57 -6.43
C ARG A 76 22.94 9.76 -7.12
N HIS A 77 22.22 9.54 -8.23
CA HIS A 77 21.53 10.60 -8.93
C HIS A 77 20.52 11.33 -8.03
N TYR A 78 19.69 10.57 -7.30
CA TYR A 78 18.65 11.15 -6.46
C TYR A 78 19.13 11.61 -5.08
N ASN A 79 20.23 11.06 -4.56
CA ASN A 79 20.68 11.32 -3.21
C ASN A 79 22.05 11.99 -3.09
N GLU A 80 22.89 11.98 -4.14
CA GLU A 80 24.24 12.53 -4.12
C GLU A 80 24.51 13.52 -5.28
N GLY A 81 23.49 13.89 -6.06
CA GLY A 81 23.62 14.85 -7.17
C GLY A 81 24.40 14.35 -8.39
N TRP A 82 24.68 13.04 -8.48
CA TRP A 82 25.41 12.47 -9.61
C TRP A 82 24.66 12.69 -10.95
N ASN A 83 25.39 12.96 -12.04
CA ASN A 83 24.85 13.20 -13.37
C ASN A 83 23.78 14.32 -13.40
N ASN A 84 24.10 15.46 -12.82
CA ASN A 84 23.19 16.61 -12.65
C ASN A 84 21.90 16.29 -11.89
N GLY A 85 21.96 15.33 -10.98
CA GLY A 85 20.83 14.86 -10.17
C GLY A 85 20.54 15.72 -8.94
N PHE A 86 20.01 15.09 -7.91
CA PHE A 86 19.40 15.74 -6.76
C PHE A 86 20.03 15.26 -5.44
N ASN A 87 19.70 15.96 -4.34
CA ASN A 87 20.00 15.57 -2.97
C ASN A 87 18.68 15.39 -2.19
N TRP A 88 17.80 14.53 -2.70
CA TRP A 88 16.45 14.35 -2.15
C TRP A 88 16.40 13.46 -0.91
N ASN A 89 17.46 12.74 -0.62
CA ASN A 89 17.56 11.85 0.53
C ASN A 89 16.43 10.80 0.58
N ILE A 90 16.14 10.18 -0.56
CA ILE A 90 15.17 9.07 -0.65
C ILE A 90 15.71 7.93 0.22
N ARG A 91 14.90 7.53 1.21
CA ARG A 91 15.32 6.57 2.24
C ARG A 91 15.11 5.12 1.83
N TYR A 92 13.99 4.81 1.15
CA TYR A 92 13.55 3.44 0.84
C TYR A 92 13.81 3.08 -0.61
N TRP A 93 14.49 1.93 -0.80
CA TRP A 93 14.84 1.41 -2.12
C TRP A 93 14.44 -0.06 -2.20
N GLU A 94 13.45 -0.35 -3.02
CA GLU A 94 12.85 -1.67 -3.20
C GLU A 94 13.46 -2.37 -4.40
N ILE A 95 13.88 -3.63 -4.22
CA ILE A 95 14.46 -4.43 -5.30
C ILE A 95 13.36 -5.27 -5.92
N TRP A 96 13.09 -5.00 -7.20
CA TRP A 96 12.17 -5.71 -8.09
C TRP A 96 10.68 -5.49 -7.79
N ASN A 97 9.82 -6.27 -8.50
CA ASN A 97 8.36 -6.31 -8.37
C ASN A 97 7.84 -7.69 -8.79
N GLU A 98 7.07 -8.35 -7.93
CA GLU A 98 6.37 -9.61 -8.21
C GLU A 98 7.22 -10.69 -8.88
N PRO A 99 8.41 -11.03 -8.37
CA PRO A 99 9.26 -12.03 -9.00
C PRO A 99 8.67 -13.44 -8.97
N ASP A 100 7.66 -13.66 -8.13
CA ASP A 100 6.87 -14.89 -8.05
C ASP A 100 5.73 -14.95 -9.07
N LEU A 101 5.54 -13.89 -9.85
CA LEU A 101 4.65 -13.89 -11.01
C LEU A 101 5.43 -14.32 -12.25
N HIS A 102 5.68 -15.64 -12.34
CA HIS A 102 6.42 -16.25 -13.42
C HIS A 102 5.87 -15.84 -14.81
N ASP A 103 6.74 -15.76 -15.81
CA ASP A 103 6.48 -15.31 -17.19
C ASP A 103 6.06 -13.83 -17.35
N ASN A 104 5.70 -13.14 -16.28
CA ASN A 104 5.28 -11.75 -16.36
C ASN A 104 6.31 -10.77 -15.80
N MET A 105 6.97 -11.16 -14.70
CA MET A 105 7.87 -10.25 -13.97
C MET A 105 9.26 -10.83 -13.76
N TRP A 106 9.37 -12.18 -13.69
CA TRP A 106 10.65 -12.88 -13.62
C TRP A 106 10.56 -14.20 -14.38
N ASN A 107 11.31 -14.32 -15.46
CA ASN A 107 11.28 -15.49 -16.35
C ASN A 107 12.44 -16.45 -16.06
N ALA A 108 12.54 -16.87 -14.81
CA ALA A 108 13.42 -17.90 -14.30
C ALA A 108 12.86 -18.42 -12.96
N ASP A 109 13.58 -19.36 -12.33
CA ASP A 109 13.16 -19.91 -11.05
C ASP A 109 13.26 -18.87 -9.93
N LEU A 110 12.41 -19.03 -8.89
CA LEU A 110 12.39 -18.12 -7.74
C LEU A 110 13.72 -18.14 -6.97
N GLU A 111 14.36 -19.29 -6.89
CA GLU A 111 15.68 -19.45 -6.26
C GLU A 111 16.74 -18.60 -6.95
N GLU A 112 16.66 -18.46 -8.26
CA GLU A 112 17.54 -17.56 -9.02
C GLU A 112 17.27 -16.10 -8.70
N PHE A 113 15.99 -15.71 -8.58
CA PHE A 113 15.65 -14.37 -8.10
C PHE A 113 16.19 -14.10 -6.70
N ILE A 114 16.02 -15.04 -5.77
CA ILE A 114 16.50 -14.92 -4.40
C ILE A 114 18.03 -14.73 -4.36
N ARG A 115 18.78 -15.47 -5.20
CA ARG A 115 20.23 -15.29 -5.38
C ARG A 115 20.56 -13.90 -5.94
N PHE A 116 19.84 -13.44 -6.96
CA PHE A 116 19.94 -12.09 -7.52
C PHE A 116 19.74 -11.04 -6.44
N TYR A 117 18.65 -11.15 -5.67
CA TYR A 117 18.35 -10.23 -4.55
C TYR A 117 19.52 -10.17 -3.56
N GLY A 118 20.04 -11.31 -3.13
CA GLY A 118 21.15 -11.39 -2.19
C GLY A 118 22.39 -10.62 -2.65
N ILE A 119 22.77 -10.77 -3.93
CA ILE A 119 23.94 -10.09 -4.54
C ILE A 119 23.69 -8.58 -4.60
N VAL A 120 22.56 -8.18 -5.19
CA VAL A 120 22.22 -6.77 -5.43
C VAL A 120 22.05 -6.01 -4.13
N ALA A 121 21.26 -6.54 -3.20
CA ALA A 121 20.99 -5.90 -1.92
C ALA A 121 22.26 -5.70 -1.10
N ALA A 122 23.13 -6.71 -1.04
CA ALA A 122 24.41 -6.63 -0.32
C ALA A 122 25.34 -5.56 -0.93
N ARG A 123 25.38 -5.46 -2.28
CA ARG A 123 26.22 -4.49 -2.97
C ARG A 123 25.73 -3.06 -2.73
N ILE A 124 24.42 -2.81 -2.87
CA ILE A 124 23.81 -1.51 -2.60
C ILE A 124 24.03 -1.11 -1.14
N LYS A 125 23.76 -2.00 -0.18
CA LYS A 125 23.89 -1.73 1.26
C LYS A 125 25.31 -1.40 1.67
N ARG A 126 26.28 -2.06 1.07
CA ARG A 126 27.71 -1.76 1.30
C ARG A 126 28.05 -0.33 0.93
N ARG A 127 27.50 0.18 -0.18
CA ARG A 127 27.72 1.56 -0.64
C ARG A 127 26.89 2.57 0.16
N PHE A 128 25.68 2.18 0.59
CA PHE A 128 24.73 3.04 1.28
C PHE A 128 24.23 2.40 2.60
N PRO A 129 25.05 2.31 3.63
CA PRO A 129 24.70 1.56 4.84
C PRO A 129 23.50 2.12 5.62
N LYS A 130 23.13 3.39 5.41
CA LYS A 130 22.01 4.07 6.10
C LYS A 130 20.68 3.97 5.37
N LEU A 131 20.67 3.59 4.09
CA LEU A 131 19.44 3.45 3.33
C LEU A 131 18.71 2.16 3.72
N MET A 132 17.40 2.18 3.59
CA MET A 132 16.52 1.03 3.77
C MET A 132 16.42 0.28 2.44
N ILE A 133 16.98 -0.92 2.41
CA ILE A 133 16.99 -1.79 1.23
C ILE A 133 16.13 -3.01 1.53
N GLY A 134 15.15 -3.28 0.68
CA GLY A 134 14.22 -4.37 0.90
C GLY A 134 13.45 -4.74 -0.36
N GLY A 135 12.33 -5.37 -0.20
CA GLY A 135 11.47 -5.90 -1.24
C GLY A 135 10.98 -7.30 -0.86
N PRO A 136 10.69 -8.17 -1.83
CA PRO A 136 10.75 -7.98 -3.28
C PRO A 136 9.39 -7.65 -3.91
N ALA A 137 8.41 -7.20 -3.12
CA ALA A 137 7.05 -6.97 -3.59
C ALA A 137 6.42 -8.25 -4.18
N PHE A 138 6.44 -9.35 -3.44
CA PHE A 138 5.78 -10.58 -3.87
C PHE A 138 4.32 -10.35 -4.23
N CYS A 139 3.78 -11.04 -5.22
CA CYS A 139 2.38 -10.89 -5.64
C CYS A 139 1.37 -11.39 -4.60
N GLY A 140 1.84 -12.05 -3.53
CA GLY A 140 1.07 -12.49 -2.39
C GLY A 140 1.97 -12.91 -1.23
N LEU A 141 1.41 -13.01 -0.03
CA LEU A 141 2.13 -13.55 1.11
C LEU A 141 2.21 -15.07 1.02
N ASN A 142 3.43 -15.61 0.93
CA ASN A 142 3.72 -17.03 1.00
C ASN A 142 4.85 -17.27 2.01
N GLU A 143 4.56 -18.02 3.08
CA GLU A 143 5.54 -18.28 4.16
C GLU A 143 6.79 -19.00 3.65
N HIS A 144 6.65 -19.93 2.73
CA HIS A 144 7.79 -20.67 2.18
C HIS A 144 8.73 -19.74 1.40
N GLN A 145 8.19 -18.90 0.52
CA GLN A 145 8.98 -17.93 -0.26
C GLN A 145 9.67 -16.93 0.65
N LEU A 146 8.98 -16.44 1.68
CA LEU A 146 9.57 -15.54 2.68
C LEU A 146 10.72 -16.20 3.44
N ARG A 147 10.58 -17.48 3.82
CA ARG A 147 11.66 -18.25 4.48
C ARG A 147 12.86 -18.43 3.58
N LEU A 148 12.66 -18.72 2.29
CA LEU A 148 13.74 -18.83 1.32
C LEU A 148 14.51 -17.50 1.19
N LEU A 149 13.80 -16.38 1.04
CA LEU A 149 14.40 -15.05 0.97
C LEU A 149 15.20 -14.72 2.25
N ALA A 150 14.61 -14.93 3.40
CA ALA A 150 15.27 -14.69 4.70
C ALA A 150 16.51 -15.56 4.90
N ALA A 151 16.46 -16.83 4.48
CA ALA A 151 17.61 -17.75 4.55
C ALA A 151 18.77 -17.25 3.68
N GLU A 152 18.50 -16.80 2.46
CA GLU A 152 19.52 -16.24 1.58
C GLU A 152 20.10 -14.94 2.13
N CYS A 153 19.27 -14.02 2.63
CA CYS A 153 19.76 -12.81 3.27
C CYS A 153 20.68 -13.11 4.45
N ARG A 154 20.32 -14.11 5.27
CA ARG A 154 21.16 -14.57 6.39
C ARG A 154 22.49 -15.18 5.91
N ARG A 155 22.43 -16.01 4.85
CA ARG A 155 23.62 -16.67 4.29
C ARG A 155 24.61 -15.69 3.68
N THR A 156 24.14 -14.66 3.01
CA THR A 156 24.96 -13.67 2.28
C THR A 156 25.29 -12.43 3.07
N GLY A 157 24.61 -12.20 4.20
CA GLY A 157 24.66 -10.92 4.92
C GLY A 157 23.95 -9.78 4.18
N ALA A 158 23.10 -10.10 3.19
CA ALA A 158 22.30 -9.12 2.49
C ALA A 158 21.23 -8.52 3.42
N PRO A 159 20.91 -7.22 3.28
CA PRO A 159 19.86 -6.58 4.06
C PRO A 159 18.48 -7.11 3.67
N LEU A 160 17.59 -7.14 4.66
CA LEU A 160 16.15 -7.21 4.49
C LEU A 160 15.56 -6.17 5.46
N ASP A 161 15.84 -4.87 5.19
CA ASP A 161 15.43 -3.80 6.08
C ASP A 161 13.90 -3.63 6.09
N PHE A 162 13.24 -3.96 4.98
CA PHE A 162 11.79 -4.16 4.91
C PHE A 162 11.45 -5.33 4.00
N PHE A 163 10.36 -6.01 4.31
CA PHE A 163 9.75 -7.02 3.46
C PHE A 163 8.46 -6.47 2.87
N SER A 164 8.28 -6.63 1.56
CA SER A 164 7.10 -6.14 0.86
C SER A 164 6.37 -7.23 0.08
N TRP A 165 5.05 -7.09 0.03
CA TRP A 165 4.15 -7.96 -0.75
C TRP A 165 2.90 -7.21 -1.19
N HIS A 166 2.09 -7.84 -2.04
CA HIS A 166 0.82 -7.34 -2.55
C HIS A 166 -0.35 -8.16 -2.01
N SER A 167 -1.56 -7.58 -2.01
CA SER A 167 -2.77 -8.30 -1.65
C SER A 167 -4.01 -7.67 -2.26
N TYR A 168 -4.71 -8.43 -3.05
CA TYR A 168 -5.95 -8.05 -3.70
C TYR A 168 -7.03 -9.06 -3.31
N THR A 169 -7.94 -8.68 -2.41
CA THR A 169 -8.95 -9.55 -1.82
C THR A 169 -10.15 -8.76 -1.31
N ALA A 170 -11.26 -9.44 -1.08
CA ALA A 170 -12.43 -8.91 -0.37
C ALA A 170 -12.51 -9.39 1.09
N ASP A 171 -11.50 -10.12 1.58
CA ASP A 171 -11.45 -10.70 2.93
C ASP A 171 -10.66 -9.79 3.87
N ILE A 172 -11.37 -9.08 4.76
CA ILE A 172 -10.76 -8.22 5.79
C ILE A 172 -9.93 -9.04 6.79
N GLY A 173 -10.42 -10.22 7.18
CA GLY A 173 -9.71 -11.10 8.13
C GLY A 173 -8.33 -11.47 7.61
N TRP A 174 -8.26 -11.89 6.34
CA TRP A 174 -7.01 -12.18 5.65
C TRP A 174 -6.08 -10.97 5.57
N MET A 175 -6.61 -9.79 5.25
CA MET A 175 -5.81 -8.55 5.19
C MET A 175 -5.17 -8.20 6.54
N LEU A 176 -5.83 -8.52 7.65
CA LEU A 176 -5.32 -8.25 8.99
C LEU A 176 -4.38 -9.35 9.50
N GLU A 177 -4.51 -10.58 9.00
CA GLU A 177 -3.69 -11.71 9.42
C GLU A 177 -2.34 -11.77 8.70
N GLN A 178 -2.28 -11.38 7.43
CA GLN A 178 -1.03 -11.39 6.65
C GLN A 178 0.16 -10.72 7.35
N PRO A 179 0.06 -9.49 7.91
CA PRO A 179 1.18 -8.87 8.61
C PRO A 179 1.63 -9.64 9.84
N ARG A 180 0.71 -10.31 10.55
CA ARG A 180 1.03 -11.14 11.72
C ARG A 180 1.81 -12.38 11.33
N ILE A 181 1.39 -13.03 10.24
CA ILE A 181 2.11 -14.17 9.66
C ILE A 181 3.51 -13.76 9.24
N ALA A 182 3.64 -12.67 8.47
CA ALA A 182 4.93 -12.16 8.00
C ALA A 182 5.87 -11.84 9.17
N ARG A 183 5.35 -11.16 10.22
CA ARG A 183 6.13 -10.82 11.41
C ARG A 183 6.62 -12.08 12.12
N ARG A 184 5.74 -13.04 12.37
CA ARG A 184 6.09 -14.33 12.99
C ARG A 184 7.20 -15.04 12.21
N VAL A 185 7.07 -15.16 10.90
CA VAL A 185 8.06 -15.84 10.05
C VAL A 185 9.41 -15.12 10.09
N LEU A 186 9.42 -13.80 9.99
CA LEU A 186 10.66 -13.01 10.05
C LEU A 186 11.34 -13.10 11.41
N ASP A 187 10.59 -13.10 12.51
CA ASP A 187 11.14 -13.30 13.87
C ASP A 187 11.79 -14.68 14.02
N GLU A 188 11.11 -15.74 13.55
CA GLU A 188 11.64 -17.10 13.52
C GLU A 188 12.91 -17.22 12.65
N CYS A 189 13.00 -16.43 11.58
CA CYS A 189 14.17 -16.39 10.71
C CYS A 189 15.30 -15.48 11.22
N GLY A 190 15.12 -14.76 12.33
CA GLY A 190 16.12 -13.87 12.93
C GLY A 190 16.14 -12.45 12.34
N PHE A 191 15.01 -11.98 11.82
CA PHE A 191 14.80 -10.64 11.27
C PHE A 191 13.73 -9.83 12.04
N PRO A 192 13.85 -9.64 13.37
CA PRO A 192 12.83 -8.97 14.17
C PRO A 192 12.70 -7.46 13.86
N GLY A 193 13.74 -6.85 13.28
CA GLY A 193 13.79 -5.43 12.93
C GLY A 193 13.30 -5.10 11.51
N THR A 194 12.94 -6.11 10.70
CA THR A 194 12.45 -5.88 9.34
C THR A 194 11.09 -5.20 9.36
N GLU A 195 10.95 -4.08 8.67
CA GLU A 195 9.65 -3.41 8.49
C GLU A 195 8.73 -4.22 7.55
N LEU A 196 7.41 -4.10 7.72
CA LEU A 196 6.42 -4.79 6.92
C LEU A 196 5.68 -3.81 6.01
N HIS A 197 5.83 -3.96 4.70
CA HIS A 197 5.25 -3.08 3.70
C HIS A 197 4.27 -3.85 2.81
N LEU A 198 2.97 -3.64 2.97
CA LEU A 198 1.96 -4.06 2.00
C LEU A 198 1.82 -2.95 0.97
N ASN A 199 2.69 -2.96 -0.03
CA ASN A 199 2.93 -1.81 -0.90
C ASN A 199 2.14 -1.81 -2.21
N GLU A 200 1.30 -2.82 -2.42
CA GLU A 200 0.16 -2.79 -3.35
C GLU A 200 -1.00 -3.56 -2.72
N TRP A 201 -2.13 -2.92 -2.51
CA TRP A 201 -3.34 -3.59 -2.04
C TRP A 201 -4.61 -2.87 -2.51
N HIS A 202 -5.66 -3.65 -2.66
CA HIS A 202 -6.98 -3.15 -3.06
C HIS A 202 -8.07 -4.14 -2.66
N TYR A 203 -9.31 -3.63 -2.55
CA TYR A 203 -10.50 -4.47 -2.56
C TYR A 203 -10.63 -5.15 -3.92
N PHE A 204 -10.74 -6.48 -3.92
CA PHE A 204 -10.98 -7.23 -5.15
C PHE A 204 -11.90 -8.41 -4.86
N ASN A 205 -13.13 -8.35 -5.35
CA ASN A 205 -14.16 -9.34 -5.12
C ASN A 205 -14.48 -10.12 -6.43
N ALA A 206 -13.45 -10.76 -6.97
CA ALA A 206 -13.58 -11.62 -8.14
C ALA A 206 -12.53 -12.73 -8.13
N ASP A 207 -12.75 -13.76 -8.94
CA ASP A 207 -11.73 -14.78 -9.20
C ASP A 207 -10.72 -14.27 -10.21
N TRP A 208 -9.44 -14.21 -9.81
CA TRP A 208 -8.32 -13.80 -10.67
C TRP A 208 -8.18 -14.66 -11.93
N ARG A 209 -8.53 -15.96 -11.88
CA ARG A 209 -8.47 -16.87 -13.03
C ARG A 209 -9.52 -16.50 -14.05
N GLN A 210 -10.74 -16.21 -13.60
CA GLN A 210 -11.81 -15.75 -14.47
C GLN A 210 -11.50 -14.37 -15.04
N TYR A 211 -11.04 -13.43 -14.20
CA TYR A 211 -10.64 -12.09 -14.61
C TYR A 211 -9.53 -12.11 -15.68
N ARG A 212 -8.54 -13.00 -15.56
CA ARG A 212 -7.45 -13.12 -16.55
C ARG A 212 -7.87 -13.81 -17.84
N ASN A 213 -8.74 -14.79 -17.78
CA ASN A 213 -9.18 -15.56 -18.95
C ASN A 213 -10.20 -14.82 -19.81
N ASP A 214 -10.97 -13.92 -19.21
CA ASP A 214 -12.07 -13.20 -19.83
C ASP A 214 -11.70 -11.77 -20.25
N ARG A 215 -10.57 -11.63 -20.87
CA ARG A 215 -9.78 -10.40 -21.02
C ARG A 215 -10.47 -9.19 -21.63
N LEU A 216 -11.56 -9.31 -22.37
CA LEU A 216 -11.97 -8.17 -23.18
C LEU A 216 -13.45 -7.77 -23.05
N TYR A 217 -14.36 -8.64 -22.62
CA TYR A 217 -15.78 -8.34 -22.63
C TYR A 217 -16.60 -9.11 -21.59
N CYS A 218 -15.98 -9.64 -20.56
CA CYS A 218 -16.69 -10.39 -19.57
C CYS A 218 -17.48 -9.46 -18.65
N ARG A 219 -18.76 -9.76 -18.48
CA ARG A 219 -19.62 -9.06 -17.52
C ARG A 219 -19.07 -9.14 -16.09
N GLU A 220 -18.45 -10.24 -15.72
CA GLU A 220 -17.85 -10.45 -14.38
C GLU A 220 -16.61 -9.59 -14.17
N ALA A 221 -15.74 -9.44 -15.18
CA ALA A 221 -14.60 -8.53 -15.11
C ALA A 221 -15.05 -7.07 -14.96
N ASN A 222 -16.08 -6.65 -15.70
CA ASN A 222 -16.64 -5.30 -15.56
C ASN A 222 -17.25 -5.08 -14.16
N ARG A 223 -18.01 -6.05 -13.63
CA ARG A 223 -18.56 -5.98 -12.27
C ARG A 223 -17.45 -5.91 -11.21
N ALA A 224 -16.38 -6.67 -11.39
CA ALA A 224 -15.23 -6.59 -10.49
C ALA A 224 -14.60 -5.20 -10.52
N MET A 225 -14.43 -4.62 -11.71
CA MET A 225 -13.91 -3.26 -11.88
C MET A 225 -14.83 -2.20 -11.27
N ASP A 226 -16.16 -2.31 -11.49
CA ASP A 226 -17.14 -1.41 -10.87
C ASP A 226 -17.08 -1.52 -9.33
N GLY A 227 -16.92 -2.72 -8.81
CA GLY A 227 -16.76 -2.97 -7.37
C GLY A 227 -15.56 -2.29 -6.71
N LEU A 228 -14.48 -2.04 -7.49
CA LEU A 228 -13.29 -1.37 -6.97
C LEU A 228 -13.56 0.06 -6.47
N HIS A 229 -14.56 0.74 -7.02
CA HIS A 229 -14.82 2.15 -6.82
C HIS A 229 -16.01 2.45 -5.91
N GLY A 230 -16.81 1.42 -5.60
CA GLY A 230 -18.04 1.53 -4.86
C GLY A 230 -17.89 1.60 -3.35
N ILE A 231 -19.04 1.63 -2.67
CA ILE A 231 -19.09 1.76 -1.19
C ILE A 231 -18.54 0.53 -0.47
N ASP A 232 -18.64 -0.68 -1.04
CA ASP A 232 -18.06 -1.87 -0.45
C ASP A 232 -16.52 -1.77 -0.39
N SER A 233 -15.89 -1.28 -1.47
CA SER A 233 -14.45 -1.02 -1.50
C SER A 233 -14.05 0.05 -0.49
N ALA A 234 -14.83 1.13 -0.38
CA ALA A 234 -14.58 2.21 0.59
C ALA A 234 -14.65 1.72 2.04
N ALA A 235 -15.67 0.93 2.38
CA ALA A 235 -15.82 0.35 3.72
C ALA A 235 -14.76 -0.73 4.01
N PHE A 236 -14.40 -1.56 3.02
CA PHE A 236 -13.30 -2.50 3.12
C PHE A 236 -11.99 -1.79 3.46
N LEU A 237 -11.63 -0.79 2.66
CA LEU A 237 -10.43 0.03 2.84
C LEU A 237 -10.39 0.65 4.23
N THR A 238 -11.49 1.28 4.68
CA THR A 238 -11.60 1.87 6.02
C THR A 238 -11.44 0.82 7.11
N SER A 239 -12.08 -0.35 6.96
CA SER A 239 -11.98 -1.45 7.92
C SER A 239 -10.56 -2.01 8.04
N VAL A 240 -9.88 -2.19 6.91
CA VAL A 240 -8.50 -2.69 6.86
C VAL A 240 -7.56 -1.70 7.51
N MET A 241 -7.60 -0.42 7.12
CA MET A 241 -6.74 0.61 7.72
C MET A 241 -6.98 0.78 9.22
N THR A 242 -8.24 0.69 9.66
CA THR A 242 -8.60 0.71 11.09
C THR A 242 -7.98 -0.48 11.83
N GLY A 243 -8.12 -1.68 11.29
CA GLY A 243 -7.59 -2.89 11.93
C GLY A 243 -6.06 -2.95 11.97
N TRP A 244 -5.39 -2.37 10.98
CA TRP A 244 -3.93 -2.28 10.95
C TRP A 244 -3.33 -1.38 12.02
N GLN A 245 -4.11 -0.44 12.59
CA GLN A 245 -3.61 0.40 13.68
C GLN A 245 -3.21 -0.41 14.93
N ASP A 246 -3.70 -1.63 15.06
CA ASP A 246 -3.40 -2.55 16.15
C ASP A 246 -2.56 -3.76 15.68
N GLY A 247 -1.95 -3.66 14.49
CA GLY A 247 -1.15 -4.72 13.86
C GLY A 247 0.32 -4.35 13.66
N PRO A 248 1.15 -5.31 13.24
CA PRO A 248 2.59 -5.09 13.04
C PRO A 248 2.95 -4.48 11.68
N ILE A 249 1.97 -4.03 10.89
CA ILE A 249 2.21 -3.38 9.61
C ILE A 249 2.93 -2.05 9.80
N THR A 250 3.97 -1.79 9.01
CA THR A 250 4.68 -0.51 9.05
C THR A 250 4.14 0.45 8.00
N MET A 251 3.78 -0.07 6.81
CA MET A 251 3.30 0.74 5.71
C MET A 251 2.30 -0.02 4.85
N GLY A 252 1.23 0.67 4.44
CA GLY A 252 0.27 0.19 3.46
C GLY A 252 0.10 1.20 2.32
N CYS A 253 0.45 0.82 1.08
CA CYS A 253 0.29 1.69 -0.09
C CYS A 253 -0.89 1.19 -0.92
N TYR A 254 -1.97 1.94 -0.91
CA TYR A 254 -3.16 1.62 -1.70
C TYR A 254 -2.87 1.73 -3.20
N TYR A 255 -3.22 0.75 -3.97
CA TYR A 255 -3.05 0.73 -5.42
C TYR A 255 -4.37 1.04 -6.11
N THR A 256 -4.56 2.26 -6.64
CA THR A 256 -3.61 3.34 -6.90
C THR A 256 -4.32 4.71 -6.86
N ALA A 257 -3.61 5.81 -7.14
CA ALA A 257 -4.25 7.14 -7.15
C ALA A 257 -5.13 7.36 -8.39
N GLY A 258 -4.68 6.95 -9.56
CA GLY A 258 -5.38 7.17 -10.84
C GLY A 258 -5.53 5.88 -11.65
N LEU A 259 -6.03 6.01 -12.89
CA LEU A 259 -6.34 4.90 -13.79
C LEU A 259 -7.50 4.02 -13.30
N CYS A 260 -7.70 2.87 -13.98
CA CYS A 260 -8.83 1.97 -13.71
C CYS A 260 -8.85 1.33 -12.31
N TRP A 261 -7.75 1.37 -11.57
CA TRP A 261 -7.63 0.94 -10.16
C TRP A 261 -7.57 2.12 -9.19
N GLY A 262 -7.78 3.35 -9.67
CA GLY A 262 -7.56 4.56 -8.92
C GLY A 262 -8.67 4.93 -7.96
N VAL A 263 -8.38 5.91 -7.09
CA VAL A 263 -9.37 6.61 -6.27
C VAL A 263 -10.01 7.77 -7.02
N PHE A 264 -9.48 8.09 -8.22
CA PHE A 264 -10.03 9.06 -9.17
C PHE A 264 -10.21 8.42 -10.53
N ASP A 265 -11.24 8.83 -11.24
CA ASP A 265 -11.41 8.49 -12.64
C ASP A 265 -10.42 9.25 -13.55
N LYS A 266 -10.50 9.01 -14.86
CA LYS A 266 -9.62 9.68 -15.84
C LYS A 266 -9.82 11.19 -15.96
N TYR A 267 -10.88 11.73 -15.40
CA TYR A 267 -11.21 13.16 -15.35
C TYR A 267 -10.91 13.78 -13.98
N ALA A 268 -10.25 13.05 -13.09
CA ALA A 268 -9.99 13.41 -11.70
C ALA A 268 -11.26 13.56 -10.83
N VAL A 269 -12.36 12.89 -11.22
CA VAL A 269 -13.54 12.80 -10.36
C VAL A 269 -13.29 11.74 -9.29
N PRO A 270 -13.49 12.07 -7.99
CA PRO A 270 -13.22 11.12 -6.92
C PRO A 270 -14.27 10.01 -6.84
N TYR A 271 -13.83 8.80 -6.55
CA TYR A 271 -14.66 7.65 -6.21
C TYR A 271 -14.93 7.54 -4.70
N LYS A 272 -15.79 6.62 -4.29
CA LYS A 272 -16.11 6.39 -2.86
C LYS A 272 -14.86 6.08 -2.03
N THR A 273 -13.87 5.41 -2.60
CA THR A 273 -12.57 5.12 -1.99
C THR A 273 -11.76 6.37 -1.65
N TYR A 274 -11.85 7.44 -2.44
CA TYR A 274 -11.24 8.72 -2.09
C TYR A 274 -11.82 9.30 -0.80
N TYR A 275 -13.14 9.29 -0.66
CA TYR A 275 -13.80 9.85 0.53
C TYR A 275 -13.54 8.99 1.77
N ALA A 276 -13.36 7.68 1.62
CA ALA A 276 -12.91 6.81 2.70
C ALA A 276 -11.48 7.15 3.16
N LEU A 277 -10.54 7.34 2.22
CA LEU A 277 -9.19 7.83 2.54
C LEU A 277 -9.21 9.22 3.20
N LYS A 278 -10.07 10.12 2.72
CA LYS A 278 -10.26 11.45 3.31
C LYS A 278 -10.77 11.35 4.74
N ALA A 279 -11.78 10.50 5.00
CA ALA A 279 -12.31 10.30 6.35
C ALA A 279 -11.24 9.74 7.30
N PHE A 280 -10.45 8.78 6.84
CA PHE A 280 -9.33 8.23 7.61
C PHE A 280 -8.22 9.28 7.82
N GLY A 281 -7.86 10.02 6.77
CA GLY A 281 -6.86 11.09 6.82
C GLY A 281 -7.22 12.20 7.81
N ASN A 282 -8.51 12.53 7.95
CA ASN A 282 -8.96 13.52 8.91
C ASN A 282 -8.68 13.12 10.38
N LEU A 283 -8.44 11.84 10.67
CA LEU A 283 -8.00 11.41 12.00
C LEU A 283 -6.56 11.80 12.33
N THR A 284 -5.75 12.23 11.40
CA THR A 284 -4.39 12.75 11.68
C THR A 284 -4.41 14.00 12.55
N ASP A 285 -5.50 14.75 12.54
CA ASP A 285 -5.72 15.90 13.43
C ASP A 285 -6.00 15.48 14.89
N PHE A 286 -6.25 14.18 15.12
CA PHE A 286 -6.58 13.57 16.40
C PHE A 286 -5.58 12.45 16.76
N PRO A 287 -4.30 12.78 16.99
CA PRO A 287 -3.21 11.79 17.04
C PRO A 287 -3.20 10.90 18.29
N LEU A 288 -3.96 11.25 19.33
CA LEU A 288 -3.99 10.49 20.58
C LEU A 288 -5.10 9.43 20.52
N ARG A 289 -4.71 8.18 20.33
CA ARG A 289 -5.61 7.03 20.20
C ARG A 289 -6.57 6.94 21.41
N ARG A 290 -7.86 6.71 21.15
CA ARG A 290 -8.87 6.40 22.14
C ARG A 290 -9.32 4.95 22.00
N ARG A 291 -9.68 4.34 23.12
CA ARG A 291 -10.15 2.96 23.14
C ARG A 291 -11.50 2.85 22.46
N THR A 292 -11.61 1.91 21.54
CA THR A 292 -12.84 1.53 20.84
C THR A 292 -13.01 0.02 20.88
N GLY A 293 -14.21 -0.50 20.68
CA GLY A 293 -14.49 -1.92 20.58
C GLY A 293 -15.82 -2.15 19.86
N SER A 294 -15.94 -3.27 19.18
CA SER A 294 -17.15 -3.78 18.56
C SER A 294 -17.30 -5.25 18.88
N ASP A 295 -18.52 -5.69 19.08
CA ASP A 295 -18.91 -7.11 19.18
C ASP A 295 -19.18 -7.74 17.81
N ARG A 296 -19.07 -6.95 16.73
CA ARG A 296 -19.30 -7.38 15.33
C ARG A 296 -18.00 -7.32 14.54
N GLU A 297 -17.68 -8.41 13.87
CA GLU A 297 -16.45 -8.49 13.04
C GLU A 297 -16.47 -7.57 11.81
N ASN A 298 -17.66 -7.30 11.29
CA ASN A 298 -17.87 -6.44 10.12
C ASN A 298 -18.10 -4.95 10.45
N VAL A 299 -17.99 -4.58 11.72
CA VAL A 299 -18.06 -3.19 12.21
C VAL A 299 -16.76 -2.84 12.93
N ARG A 300 -16.04 -1.85 12.44
CA ARG A 300 -14.76 -1.40 13.01
C ARG A 300 -14.80 0.08 13.36
N LEU A 301 -14.16 0.41 14.47
CA LEU A 301 -14.13 1.75 15.02
C LEU A 301 -12.70 2.20 15.25
N LEU A 302 -12.42 3.45 14.90
CA LEU A 302 -11.16 4.12 15.18
C LEU A 302 -11.44 5.50 15.74
N ALA A 303 -11.01 5.76 16.97
CA ALA A 303 -11.17 7.06 17.61
C ALA A 303 -9.83 7.66 18.02
N GLY A 304 -9.72 8.96 17.86
CA GLY A 304 -8.59 9.74 18.33
C GLY A 304 -9.05 11.05 18.97
N CYS A 305 -8.16 11.69 19.71
CA CYS A 305 -8.38 13.06 20.17
C CYS A 305 -7.14 13.92 19.94
N ASP A 306 -7.36 15.22 19.87
CA ASP A 306 -6.30 16.22 19.89
C ASP A 306 -5.77 16.47 21.32
N PRO A 307 -4.67 17.21 21.51
CA PRO A 307 -4.18 17.58 22.82
C PRO A 307 -5.15 18.46 23.64
N GLY A 308 -6.10 19.11 22.98
CA GLY A 308 -7.15 19.94 23.62
C GLY A 308 -8.34 19.12 24.13
N GLY A 309 -8.38 17.80 23.84
CA GLY A 309 -9.44 16.89 24.26
C GLY A 309 -10.62 16.79 23.28
N ASN A 310 -10.58 17.50 22.14
CA ASN A 310 -11.57 17.27 21.09
C ASN A 310 -11.28 15.92 20.42
N ALA A 311 -12.32 15.17 20.11
CA ALA A 311 -12.18 13.83 19.54
C ALA A 311 -12.96 13.68 18.23
N ALA A 312 -12.53 12.68 17.47
CA ALA A 312 -13.27 12.19 16.31
C ALA A 312 -13.33 10.66 16.33
N LEU A 313 -14.40 10.14 15.74
CA LEU A 313 -14.64 8.71 15.59
C LEU A 313 -14.89 8.39 14.12
N LEU A 314 -14.20 7.39 13.62
CA LEU A 314 -14.43 6.77 12.31
C LEU A 314 -15.07 5.40 12.53
N VAL A 315 -16.18 5.14 11.85
CA VAL A 315 -16.90 3.87 11.90
C VAL A 315 -16.99 3.31 10.48
N SER A 316 -16.57 2.08 10.30
CA SER A 316 -16.77 1.33 9.07
C SER A 316 -17.69 0.15 9.30
N SER A 317 -18.67 -0.01 8.43
CA SER A 317 -19.61 -1.13 8.41
C SER A 317 -19.54 -1.79 7.04
N PHE A 318 -18.92 -2.97 6.98
CA PHE A 318 -18.70 -3.69 5.74
C PHE A 318 -19.69 -4.85 5.61
N LYS A 319 -20.54 -4.82 4.56
CA LYS A 319 -21.57 -5.83 4.29
C LYS A 319 -22.44 -6.14 5.53
N ASN A 320 -22.95 -5.08 6.14
CA ASN A 320 -23.82 -5.16 7.32
C ASN A 320 -25.08 -4.32 7.09
N ALA A 321 -26.23 -4.95 7.22
CA ALA A 321 -27.54 -4.31 7.08
C ALA A 321 -28.16 -3.90 8.42
N GLU A 322 -27.58 -4.36 9.56
CA GLU A 322 -28.15 -4.13 10.88
C GLU A 322 -27.72 -2.78 11.47
N PRO A 323 -28.61 -2.04 12.13
CA PRO A 323 -28.28 -0.82 12.84
C PRO A 323 -27.16 -1.04 13.88
N ILE A 324 -26.32 -0.03 14.05
CA ILE A 324 -25.21 -0.01 14.99
C ILE A 324 -25.55 0.94 16.12
N GLU A 325 -25.58 0.44 17.34
CA GLU A 325 -25.77 1.24 18.54
C GLU A 325 -24.41 1.62 19.13
N LEU A 326 -24.10 2.91 19.15
CA LEU A 326 -22.84 3.41 19.70
C LEU A 326 -23.04 4.04 21.06
N GLY A 327 -22.42 3.45 22.07
CA GLY A 327 -22.26 4.06 23.40
C GLY A 327 -20.96 4.88 23.42
N ILE A 328 -21.06 6.19 23.62
CA ILE A 328 -19.90 7.10 23.73
C ILE A 328 -19.88 7.65 25.16
N SER A 329 -19.01 7.11 25.99
CA SER A 329 -18.93 7.48 27.40
C SER A 329 -17.97 8.66 27.65
N GLY A 330 -18.32 9.52 28.62
CA GLY A 330 -17.46 10.64 29.03
C GLY A 330 -17.28 11.71 27.95
N ALA A 331 -18.26 11.86 27.06
CA ALA A 331 -18.21 12.79 25.95
C ALA A 331 -19.42 13.73 25.94
N ASP A 332 -19.18 14.95 25.49
CA ASP A 332 -20.21 15.91 25.10
C ASP A 332 -20.38 15.85 23.57
N LEU A 333 -21.57 15.47 23.14
CA LEU A 333 -21.91 15.29 21.72
C LEU A 333 -22.66 16.50 21.14
N SER A 334 -22.83 17.60 21.89
CA SER A 334 -23.63 18.76 21.47
C SER A 334 -23.08 19.47 20.22
N ALA A 335 -21.77 19.41 19.98
CA ALA A 335 -21.10 19.96 18.80
C ALA A 335 -20.72 18.89 17.76
N MET A 336 -21.06 17.62 18.00
CA MET A 336 -20.74 16.52 17.10
C MET A 336 -21.49 16.68 15.75
N ARG A 337 -20.80 16.45 14.68
CA ARG A 337 -21.42 16.28 13.35
C ARG A 337 -21.33 14.82 12.94
N LEU A 338 -22.35 14.34 12.27
CA LEU A 338 -22.37 13.00 11.68
C LEU A 338 -22.24 13.13 10.16
N LEU A 339 -21.12 12.65 9.62
CA LEU A 339 -20.90 12.61 8.18
C LEU A 339 -21.03 11.15 7.70
N ARG A 340 -21.76 10.93 6.61
CA ARG A 340 -22.00 9.59 6.04
C ARG A 340 -21.45 9.47 4.63
N LEU A 341 -20.82 8.35 4.37
CA LEU A 341 -20.41 7.87 3.06
C LEU A 341 -21.17 6.58 2.76
N ASP A 342 -21.95 6.60 1.70
CA ASP A 342 -22.70 5.43 1.18
C ASP A 342 -22.78 5.48 -0.36
N CYS A 343 -23.73 4.78 -0.98
CA CYS A 343 -23.87 4.82 -2.44
C CYS A 343 -24.34 6.19 -2.97
N GLU A 344 -25.02 6.99 -2.16
CA GLU A 344 -25.56 8.30 -2.57
C GLU A 344 -24.72 9.47 -2.04
N LEU A 345 -24.27 9.41 -0.78
CA LEU A 345 -23.58 10.49 -0.10
C LEU A 345 -22.04 10.31 -0.12
N ASP A 346 -21.33 11.41 -0.26
CA ASP A 346 -19.88 11.50 -0.38
C ASP A 346 -19.24 12.11 0.88
N LEU A 347 -19.47 11.48 2.03
CA LEU A 347 -19.04 11.98 3.35
C LEU A 347 -19.75 13.32 3.71
N GLU A 348 -21.04 13.35 3.52
CA GLU A 348 -21.90 14.50 3.72
C GLU A 348 -22.60 14.48 5.08
N PRO A 349 -22.99 15.66 5.63
CA PRO A 349 -23.70 15.74 6.89
C PRO A 349 -25.07 15.05 6.83
N VAL A 350 -25.39 14.31 7.90
CA VAL A 350 -26.73 13.75 8.15
C VAL A 350 -27.14 14.01 9.58
N GLU A 351 -28.45 14.03 9.86
CA GLU A 351 -28.97 14.23 11.21
C GLU A 351 -28.67 13.01 12.09
N PRO A 352 -28.10 13.18 13.29
CA PRO A 352 -27.86 12.08 14.20
C PRO A 352 -29.15 11.61 14.87
N GLU A 353 -29.34 10.28 14.94
CA GLU A 353 -30.45 9.68 15.68
C GLU A 353 -29.95 9.17 17.03
N PHE A 354 -30.65 9.51 18.13
CA PHE A 354 -30.34 9.00 19.46
C PHE A 354 -31.52 8.20 20.01
N ARG A 355 -31.20 7.03 20.62
CA ARG A 355 -32.16 6.17 21.29
C ARG A 355 -31.55 5.69 22.60
N ASP A 356 -32.23 5.89 23.71
CA ASP A 356 -31.78 5.50 25.07
C ASP A 356 -30.34 5.94 25.39
N GLY A 357 -29.99 7.19 24.95
CA GLY A 357 -28.67 7.77 25.18
C GLY A 357 -27.55 7.22 24.29
N LYS A 358 -27.85 6.34 23.33
CA LYS A 358 -26.92 5.83 22.34
C LYS A 358 -27.15 6.48 20.99
N LEU A 359 -26.09 6.73 20.24
CA LEU A 359 -26.17 7.12 18.84
C LEU A 359 -26.47 5.90 17.97
N ILE A 360 -27.46 6.03 17.11
CA ILE A 360 -27.87 4.97 16.19
C ILE A 360 -27.35 5.28 14.79
N LEU A 361 -26.54 4.38 14.24
CA LEU A 361 -26.10 4.44 12.86
C LEU A 361 -26.87 3.40 12.06
N THR A 362 -27.81 3.86 11.26
CA THR A 362 -28.63 2.99 10.40
C THR A 362 -27.98 2.85 9.02
N PRO A 363 -27.58 1.65 8.60
CA PRO A 363 -27.09 1.41 7.25
C PRO A 363 -28.12 1.74 6.20
N THR A 364 -27.70 2.40 5.12
CA THR A 364 -28.53 2.79 3.98
C THR A 364 -28.13 2.05 2.70
N ALA A 365 -27.02 1.31 2.78
CA ALA A 365 -26.47 0.50 1.70
C ALA A 365 -25.85 -0.78 2.28
N SER A 366 -25.33 -1.66 1.41
CA SER A 366 -24.63 -2.89 1.80
C SER A 366 -23.43 -2.62 2.73
N SER A 367 -22.81 -1.47 2.57
CA SER A 367 -21.70 -1.00 3.39
C SER A 367 -21.83 0.50 3.62
N ASN A 368 -21.25 0.97 4.71
CA ASN A 368 -21.27 2.40 5.05
C ASN A 368 -19.99 2.79 5.78
N VAL A 369 -19.63 4.07 5.66
CA VAL A 369 -18.58 4.69 6.49
C VAL A 369 -19.16 5.95 7.11
N TRP A 370 -18.92 6.14 8.41
CA TRP A 370 -19.30 7.37 9.12
C TRP A 370 -18.07 7.99 9.75
N PHE A 371 -18.03 9.31 9.70
CA PHE A 371 -17.02 10.11 10.40
C PHE A 371 -17.70 11.13 11.32
N LEU A 372 -17.32 11.12 12.57
CA LEU A 372 -17.94 11.89 13.65
C LEU A 372 -16.91 12.83 14.28
N PRO A 373 -16.66 14.03 13.72
CA PRO A 373 -15.85 15.06 14.37
C PRO A 373 -16.67 15.88 15.38
N GLY A 374 -15.98 16.64 16.25
CA GLY A 374 -16.61 17.57 17.18
C GLY A 374 -17.13 16.92 18.47
N ILE A 375 -16.54 15.78 18.85
CA ILE A 375 -16.79 15.13 20.15
C ILE A 375 -15.90 15.81 21.18
N ALA A 376 -16.48 16.45 22.20
CA ALA A 376 -15.74 17.08 23.28
C ALA A 376 -15.67 16.19 24.52
N ALA A 377 -14.73 16.47 25.44
CA ALA A 377 -14.72 15.82 26.74
C ALA A 377 -15.98 16.22 27.53
N GLY A 378 -16.71 15.23 28.06
CA GLY A 378 -17.83 15.48 28.97
C GLY A 378 -17.34 16.10 30.28
N LYS A 379 -18.19 16.93 30.88
CA LYS A 379 -17.94 17.59 32.17
C LYS A 379 -18.00 16.58 33.32
#